data_8b704b8f5f8c7ca7e67f1f0fcae7e222
#
_entry.id   8b704b8f5f8c7ca7e67f1f0fcae7e222
#
_cell.length_a   1.000
_cell.length_b   1.000
_cell.length_c   1.000
_cell.angle_alpha   90.00
_cell.angle_beta   90.00
_cell.angle_gamma   90.00
#
_symmetry.space_group_name_H-M   'P 1'
#
loop_
_entity.id
_entity.type
_entity.pdbx_description
1 polymer ?
#
loop_
_entity_poly.entity_id
_entity_poly.type
_entity_poly.pdbx_seq_one_letter_code
_entity_poly.pdbx_strand_id
1 'polypeptide(L)'
;MYSFKYSNAVEKLQLHLLIDDSTEAKGCCRAKLPTELNLYYDGLMLPRRKSKYMKLVVKIPVQLIFFGLCAASFSANAQDFSPQLTEYGQPDFRGVWNFSNKTPLERPERFGDQEFLTDEELNNTLKSRAARVAATAAREAATSERIMNTENARSVEAVNNFWFESDSLGENGRTSLVIYPRNGRFPDVVPGTLIQRSDANGVTVIPGDRPVRFTHGGISSDGPEDRGLSERCMVFNSGPPMFSGPYNNNLQIFQNRDHVVILTEMGFDARIVPLEKTEHVDSAITLWSGDSRGYFEGSTLVVESRNFTDSIASIGMRQVAYGSAKNRLLIERFTPTAEGSLDYEVTLIDPDTFQDRIVILMPMTQVDQQLFEYACHAGNYALRNILRGARSIGI
;
A
#
# COMPACT_ATOMS: atom_id res chain seq x y z
N MET A 1 8.80 -26.93 36.01
CA MET A 1 9.06 -26.01 37.15
C MET A 1 9.39 -24.64 36.59
N TYR A 2 8.42 -23.72 36.53
CA TYR A 2 8.64 -22.36 36.04
C TYR A 2 8.76 -21.40 37.22
N SER A 3 9.87 -20.64 37.29
CA SER A 3 10.15 -19.65 38.32
C SER A 3 10.06 -18.25 37.74
N PHE A 4 9.13 -17.43 38.24
CA PHE A 4 9.06 -16.01 37.94
C PHE A 4 9.71 -15.22 39.09
N LYS A 5 10.73 -14.40 38.78
CA LYS A 5 11.33 -13.47 39.72
C LYS A 5 10.80 -12.06 39.43
N TYR A 6 10.07 -11.48 40.37
CA TYR A 6 9.79 -10.06 40.41
C TYR A 6 10.80 -9.34 41.29
N SER A 7 11.47 -8.34 40.75
CA SER A 7 12.42 -7.50 41.48
C SER A 7 11.85 -6.09 41.57
N ASN A 8 11.32 -5.75 42.75
CA ASN A 8 11.49 -4.41 43.31
C ASN A 8 11.17 -4.42 44.82
N ALA A 9 11.93 -3.64 45.52
CA ALA A 9 12.12 -3.61 46.95
C ALA A 9 10.84 -3.79 47.78
N VAL A 10 11.01 -4.64 48.83
CA VAL A 10 10.09 -5.03 49.89
C VAL A 10 9.16 -6.19 49.48
N GLU A 11 9.53 -7.37 50.02
CA GLU A 11 8.83 -8.65 50.01
C GLU A 11 8.88 -9.50 48.73
N LYS A 12 9.75 -10.53 48.79
CA LYS A 12 9.82 -11.59 47.79
C LYS A 12 8.67 -12.58 48.03
N LEU A 13 7.67 -12.55 47.16
CA LEU A 13 6.68 -13.61 47.08
C LEU A 13 7.17 -14.67 46.10
N GLN A 14 7.43 -15.88 46.61
CA GLN A 14 7.86 -17.00 45.77
C GLN A 14 6.67 -17.94 45.58
N LEU A 15 6.12 -17.96 44.37
CA LEU A 15 5.00 -18.81 43.98
C LEU A 15 5.56 -20.08 43.31
N HIS A 16 5.34 -21.23 43.91
CA HIS A 16 5.67 -22.54 43.31
C HIS A 16 4.37 -23.18 42.78
N LEU A 17 4.28 -23.28 41.46
CA LEU A 17 3.25 -24.09 40.81
C LEU A 17 3.84 -25.47 40.49
N LEU A 18 3.33 -26.50 41.13
CA LEU A 18 3.61 -27.90 40.79
C LEU A 18 2.54 -28.33 39.77
N ILE A 19 2.94 -28.50 38.52
CA ILE A 19 2.13 -29.14 37.48
C ILE A 19 2.73 -30.53 37.28
N ASP A 20 1.92 -31.55 37.46
CA ASP A 20 2.27 -32.94 37.24
C ASP A 20 2.38 -33.24 35.74
N ASP A 21 3.52 -33.72 35.28
CA ASP A 21 3.95 -33.81 33.88
C ASP A 21 3.45 -35.11 33.20
N SER A 22 2.26 -35.60 33.53
CA SER A 22 1.74 -36.84 32.95
C SER A 22 0.47 -36.64 32.11
N THR A 23 0.53 -35.76 31.08
CA THR A 23 -0.45 -35.86 29.96
C THR A 23 0.11 -35.21 28.69
N GLU A 24 0.38 -36.06 27.69
CA GLU A 24 0.66 -35.65 26.32
C GLU A 24 -0.48 -34.79 25.75
N ALA A 25 -0.13 -33.62 25.24
CA ALA A 25 -1.06 -32.70 24.60
C ALA A 25 -1.52 -33.24 23.24
N LYS A 26 -2.73 -33.78 23.20
CA LYS A 26 -3.53 -33.86 21.97
C LYS A 26 -4.95 -33.38 22.25
N GLY A 27 -5.32 -32.26 21.60
CA GLY A 27 -6.71 -31.84 21.43
C GLY A 27 -7.28 -30.91 22.47
N CYS A 28 -7.72 -29.79 21.99
CA CYS A 28 -8.39 -28.67 22.65
C CYS A 28 -9.46 -29.06 23.68
N CYS A 29 -9.41 -28.40 24.87
CA CYS A 29 -10.53 -28.18 25.78
C CYS A 29 -11.19 -29.38 26.46
N ARG A 30 -10.56 -29.90 27.50
CA ARG A 30 -11.22 -30.37 28.74
C ARG A 30 -10.19 -30.84 29.77
N ALA A 31 -9.43 -29.96 30.37
CA ALA A 31 -8.67 -30.26 31.59
C ALA A 31 -9.61 -30.00 32.79
N LYS A 32 -9.81 -31.03 33.65
CA LYS A 32 -10.40 -30.85 34.97
C LYS A 32 -9.42 -30.09 35.85
N LEU A 33 -9.70 -28.84 36.11
CA LEU A 33 -8.93 -28.03 37.07
C LEU A 33 -9.20 -28.48 38.51
N PRO A 34 -8.18 -28.45 39.40
CA PRO A 34 -8.36 -28.72 40.82
C PRO A 34 -9.28 -27.65 41.43
N THR A 35 -10.16 -28.09 42.29
CA THR A 35 -11.20 -27.25 42.91
C THR A 35 -10.68 -26.32 44.02
N GLU A 36 -9.44 -26.48 44.49
CA GLU A 36 -8.88 -25.67 45.56
C GLU A 36 -7.37 -25.39 45.36
N LEU A 37 -6.95 -24.14 45.62
CA LEU A 37 -5.55 -23.71 45.60
C LEU A 37 -5.10 -23.44 47.04
N ASN A 38 -4.07 -24.13 47.53
CA ASN A 38 -3.51 -23.91 48.84
C ASN A 38 -2.29 -22.97 48.79
N LEU A 39 -2.42 -21.78 49.37
CA LEU A 39 -1.34 -20.80 49.44
C LEU A 39 -0.69 -20.88 50.84
N TYR A 40 0.60 -21.08 50.88
CA TYR A 40 1.40 -21.05 52.12
C TYR A 40 2.20 -19.75 52.20
N TYR A 41 2.13 -19.09 53.35
CA TYR A 41 2.87 -17.86 53.62
C TYR A 41 3.92 -18.13 54.69
N ASP A 42 5.20 -17.95 54.37
CA ASP A 42 6.30 -17.98 55.34
C ASP A 42 6.60 -16.53 55.78
N GLY A 43 6.08 -16.13 56.93
CA GLY A 43 6.26 -14.79 57.46
C GLY A 43 7.56 -14.58 58.24
N LEU A 44 8.06 -13.35 58.25
CA LEU A 44 9.29 -12.88 58.89
C LEU A 44 9.43 -13.28 60.38
N MET A 45 10.62 -13.71 60.75
CA MET A 45 11.03 -13.89 62.14
C MET A 45 11.14 -12.55 62.87
N LEU A 46 10.30 -12.32 63.88
CA LEU A 46 10.54 -11.36 64.93
C LEU A 46 11.07 -12.09 66.17
N PRO A 47 12.08 -11.55 66.89
CA PRO A 47 12.71 -12.24 67.99
C PRO A 47 11.88 -12.15 69.29
N ARG A 48 11.67 -13.33 69.91
CA ARG A 48 11.23 -13.58 71.28
C ARG A 48 9.76 -13.39 71.66
N ARG A 49 8.97 -14.43 71.43
CA ARG A 49 8.16 -15.11 72.49
C ARG A 49 7.51 -16.32 71.86
N LYS A 50 7.39 -17.44 72.62
CA LYS A 50 6.79 -18.70 72.17
C LYS A 50 5.44 -18.43 71.43
N SER A 51 5.45 -18.37 70.12
CA SER A 51 4.27 -18.22 69.30
C SER A 51 3.90 -19.58 68.71
N LYS A 52 2.68 -20.02 68.98
CA LYS A 52 2.06 -21.10 68.25
C LYS A 52 1.85 -20.62 66.81
N TYR A 53 2.42 -21.31 65.86
CA TYR A 53 2.15 -21.02 64.45
C TYR A 53 0.64 -21.14 64.17
N MET A 54 0.02 -20.07 63.85
CA MET A 54 -1.37 -20.07 63.38
C MET A 54 -1.32 -20.22 61.87
N LYS A 55 -1.64 -21.42 61.38
CA LYS A 55 -1.80 -21.65 59.94
C LYS A 55 -3.11 -21.03 59.51
N LEU A 56 -3.04 -19.88 58.83
CA LEU A 56 -4.20 -19.28 58.18
C LEU A 56 -4.37 -19.98 56.83
N VAL A 57 -5.34 -20.84 56.71
CA VAL A 57 -5.72 -21.45 55.42
C VAL A 57 -6.84 -20.59 54.82
N VAL A 58 -6.52 -19.77 53.84
CA VAL A 58 -7.54 -18.99 53.12
C VAL A 58 -7.97 -19.84 51.93
N LYS A 59 -9.19 -20.36 52.01
CA LYS A 59 -9.81 -21.06 50.87
C LYS A 59 -10.45 -20.02 49.95
N ILE A 60 -9.85 -19.76 48.80
CA ILE A 60 -10.43 -18.89 47.76
C ILE A 60 -11.01 -19.83 46.69
N PRO A 61 -12.30 -19.77 46.39
CA PRO A 61 -12.87 -20.58 45.33
C PRO A 61 -12.25 -20.19 43.96
N VAL A 62 -11.71 -21.17 43.25
CA VAL A 62 -10.99 -21.03 41.97
C VAL A 62 -11.81 -20.24 40.95
N GLN A 63 -13.13 -20.26 41.06
CA GLN A 63 -14.04 -19.48 40.21
C GLN A 63 -13.85 -17.95 40.31
N LEU A 64 -13.51 -17.40 41.48
CA LEU A 64 -13.25 -15.97 41.66
C LEU A 64 -11.89 -15.53 41.07
N ILE A 65 -10.91 -16.42 41.05
CA ILE A 65 -9.59 -16.15 40.45
C ILE A 65 -9.70 -16.16 38.90
N PHE A 66 -10.51 -17.06 38.35
CA PHE A 66 -10.73 -17.12 36.89
C PHE A 66 -11.51 -15.90 36.36
N PHE A 67 -12.47 -15.37 37.13
CA PHE A 67 -13.19 -14.15 36.73
C PHE A 67 -12.26 -12.92 36.78
N GLY A 68 -11.36 -12.85 37.73
CA GLY A 68 -10.36 -11.78 37.83
C GLY A 68 -9.29 -11.85 36.74
N LEU A 69 -8.83 -13.05 36.38
CA LEU A 69 -7.85 -13.24 35.29
C LEU A 69 -8.46 -13.07 33.88
N CYS A 70 -9.71 -13.49 33.66
CA CYS A 70 -10.39 -13.21 32.40
C CYS A 70 -10.69 -11.72 32.19
N ALA A 71 -11.00 -10.97 33.25
CA ALA A 71 -11.19 -9.52 33.17
C ALA A 71 -9.87 -8.76 32.91
N ALA A 72 -8.74 -9.30 33.37
CA ALA A 72 -7.41 -8.73 33.13
C ALA A 72 -6.83 -9.08 31.74
N SER A 73 -7.35 -10.11 31.07
CA SER A 73 -6.86 -10.55 29.75
C SER A 73 -7.49 -9.77 28.57
N PHE A 74 -8.49 -8.93 28.80
CA PHE A 74 -9.12 -8.11 27.75
C PHE A 74 -8.56 -6.69 27.62
N SER A 75 -7.48 -6.39 28.34
CA SER A 75 -6.70 -5.19 28.06
C SER A 75 -5.37 -5.61 27.38
N ALA A 76 -5.43 -6.34 26.27
CA ALA A 76 -4.40 -6.22 25.27
C ALA A 76 -4.54 -4.77 24.75
N ASN A 77 -3.81 -3.87 25.36
CA ASN A 77 -3.51 -2.59 24.74
C ASN A 77 -2.93 -2.94 23.37
N ALA A 78 -3.69 -2.80 22.31
CA ALA A 78 -3.12 -2.48 21.02
C ALA A 78 -2.28 -1.23 21.33
N GLN A 79 -0.97 -1.38 21.37
CA GLN A 79 -0.06 -0.24 21.50
C GLN A 79 -0.35 0.56 20.25
N ASP A 80 -1.05 1.69 20.39
CA ASP A 80 -1.26 2.61 19.28
C ASP A 80 0.12 2.93 18.73
N PHE A 81 0.37 2.54 17.48
CA PHE A 81 1.63 2.82 16.81
C PHE A 81 1.83 4.34 16.79
N SER A 82 2.94 4.79 17.35
CA SER A 82 3.35 6.20 17.29
C SER A 82 4.54 6.31 16.35
N PRO A 83 4.41 7.01 15.21
CA PRO A 83 5.52 7.17 14.27
C PRO A 83 6.66 7.96 14.91
N GLN A 84 7.87 7.76 14.39
CA GLN A 84 9.01 8.60 14.72
C GLN A 84 8.72 10.05 14.33
N LEU A 85 9.29 10.97 15.09
CA LEU A 85 9.17 12.38 14.79
C LEU A 85 10.49 12.93 14.23
N THR A 86 10.37 13.88 13.32
CA THR A 86 11.50 14.67 12.85
C THR A 86 12.02 15.59 13.98
N GLU A 87 13.17 16.20 13.77
CA GLU A 87 13.74 17.22 14.62
C GLU A 87 12.83 18.46 14.82
N TYR A 88 11.79 18.60 13.99
CA TYR A 88 10.78 19.66 14.05
C TYR A 88 9.50 19.24 14.78
N GLY A 89 9.44 18.00 15.30
CA GLY A 89 8.27 17.46 15.99
C GLY A 89 7.14 17.01 15.05
N GLN A 90 7.38 16.92 13.76
CA GLN A 90 6.44 16.41 12.76
C GLN A 90 6.64 14.89 12.60
N PRO A 91 5.60 14.11 12.24
CA PRO A 91 5.77 12.72 11.85
C PRO A 91 6.79 12.58 10.71
N ASP A 92 7.70 11.62 10.82
CA ASP A 92 8.81 11.42 9.87
C ASP A 92 8.39 10.49 8.74
N PHE A 93 8.33 11.03 7.53
CA PHE A 93 8.03 10.28 6.29
C PHE A 93 9.26 10.06 5.41
N ARG A 94 10.42 10.57 5.83
CA ARG A 94 11.66 10.50 5.02
C ARG A 94 12.03 9.07 4.69
N GLY A 95 12.46 8.84 3.48
CA GLY A 95 12.91 7.53 3.01
C GLY A 95 12.36 7.17 1.64
N VAL A 96 12.66 5.95 1.23
CA VAL A 96 12.14 5.37 -0.01
C VAL A 96 10.99 4.43 0.33
N TRP A 97 9.88 4.61 -0.39
CA TRP A 97 8.65 3.86 -0.18
C TRP A 97 8.26 3.12 -1.45
N ASN A 98 8.00 1.83 -1.33
CA ASN A 98 7.50 1.01 -2.42
C ASN A 98 5.98 0.91 -2.34
N PHE A 99 5.29 1.26 -3.44
CA PHE A 99 3.84 1.20 -3.59
C PHE A 99 3.37 0.11 -4.57
N SER A 100 4.24 -0.85 -4.87
CA SER A 100 3.87 -1.98 -5.71
C SER A 100 2.73 -2.77 -5.08
N ASN A 101 1.65 -2.96 -5.83
CA ASN A 101 0.46 -3.67 -5.36
C ASN A 101 -0.22 -4.44 -6.50
N LYS A 102 -0.68 -5.65 -6.21
CA LYS A 102 -1.37 -6.51 -7.18
C LYS A 102 -2.86 -6.69 -6.89
N THR A 103 -3.36 -6.04 -5.85
CA THR A 103 -4.81 -5.96 -5.62
C THR A 103 -5.45 -5.23 -6.81
N PRO A 104 -6.54 -5.74 -7.38
CA PRO A 104 -7.24 -5.06 -8.46
C PRO A 104 -7.67 -3.65 -8.04
N LEU A 105 -7.60 -2.68 -8.95
CA LEU A 105 -8.10 -1.33 -8.67
C LEU A 105 -9.59 -1.37 -8.33
N GLU A 106 -10.40 -1.94 -9.22
CA GLU A 106 -11.81 -2.17 -9.01
C GLU A 106 -12.07 -3.63 -8.64
N ARG A 107 -13.11 -3.85 -7.83
CA ARG A 107 -13.49 -5.19 -7.38
C ARG A 107 -14.02 -6.03 -8.54
N PRO A 108 -13.40 -7.18 -8.83
CA PRO A 108 -13.91 -8.12 -9.82
C PRO A 108 -15.34 -8.58 -9.48
N GLU A 109 -16.21 -8.73 -10.49
CA GLU A 109 -17.63 -9.08 -10.30
C GLU A 109 -17.86 -10.34 -9.48
N ARG A 110 -16.97 -11.32 -9.59
CA ARG A 110 -17.07 -12.59 -8.85
C ARG A 110 -17.06 -12.41 -7.32
N PHE A 111 -16.58 -11.29 -6.80
CA PHE A 111 -16.55 -11.03 -5.37
C PHE A 111 -17.80 -10.29 -4.86
N GLY A 112 -18.68 -9.76 -5.75
CA GLY A 112 -19.86 -9.02 -5.31
C GLY A 112 -19.50 -7.94 -4.29
N ASP A 113 -20.07 -8.02 -3.09
CA ASP A 113 -19.83 -7.07 -1.99
C ASP A 113 -18.69 -7.50 -1.04
N GLN A 114 -18.01 -8.61 -1.32
CA GLN A 114 -16.93 -9.12 -0.49
C GLN A 114 -15.72 -8.19 -0.53
N GLU A 115 -15.48 -7.49 0.57
CA GLU A 115 -14.40 -6.49 0.69
C GLU A 115 -13.02 -7.13 0.86
N PHE A 116 -12.95 -8.24 1.60
CA PHE A 116 -11.70 -8.96 1.88
C PHE A 116 -11.77 -10.40 1.38
N LEU A 117 -10.64 -10.92 0.95
CA LEU A 117 -10.50 -12.36 0.67
C LEU A 117 -10.67 -13.15 1.97
N THR A 118 -11.28 -14.32 1.88
CA THR A 118 -11.22 -15.29 2.98
C THR A 118 -9.79 -15.82 3.13
N ASP A 119 -9.45 -16.40 4.28
CA ASP A 119 -8.14 -16.99 4.53
C ASP A 119 -7.79 -18.05 3.48
N GLU A 120 -8.77 -18.83 3.03
CA GLU A 120 -8.58 -19.82 1.98
C GLU A 120 -8.27 -19.17 0.63
N GLU A 121 -9.03 -18.17 0.22
CA GLU A 121 -8.81 -17.42 -1.04
C GLU A 121 -7.46 -16.70 -1.04
N LEU A 122 -7.09 -16.09 0.09
CA LEU A 122 -5.80 -15.44 0.27
C LEU A 122 -4.66 -16.45 0.13
N ASN A 123 -4.73 -17.57 0.84
CA ASN A 123 -3.73 -18.64 0.75
C ASN A 123 -3.62 -19.22 -0.68
N ASN A 124 -4.73 -19.42 -1.36
CA ASN A 124 -4.74 -19.91 -2.73
C ASN A 124 -4.16 -18.88 -3.70
N THR A 125 -4.43 -17.61 -3.48
CA THR A 125 -3.85 -16.49 -4.25
C THR A 125 -2.35 -16.43 -4.06
N LEU A 126 -1.84 -16.50 -2.83
CA LEU A 126 -0.41 -16.52 -2.52
C LEU A 126 0.30 -17.73 -3.14
N LYS A 127 -0.26 -18.94 -3.02
CA LYS A 127 0.29 -20.16 -3.65
C LYS A 127 0.35 -20.03 -5.17
N SER A 128 -0.72 -19.56 -5.80
CA SER A 128 -0.79 -19.37 -7.24
C SER A 128 0.24 -18.36 -7.75
N ARG A 129 0.54 -17.32 -6.94
CA ARG A 129 1.60 -16.36 -7.25
C ARG A 129 2.97 -16.96 -7.14
N ALA A 130 3.28 -17.60 -6.03
CA ALA A 130 4.57 -18.27 -5.84
C ALA A 130 4.86 -19.23 -7.00
N ALA A 131 3.85 -20.00 -7.44
CA ALA A 131 3.96 -20.89 -8.60
C ALA A 131 4.24 -20.11 -9.90
N ARG A 132 3.59 -18.95 -10.13
CA ARG A 132 3.86 -18.12 -11.33
C ARG A 132 5.26 -17.52 -11.31
N VAL A 133 5.72 -17.00 -10.18
CA VAL A 133 7.07 -16.47 -10.01
C VAL A 133 8.11 -17.57 -10.32
N ALA A 134 7.95 -18.76 -9.73
CA ALA A 134 8.82 -19.88 -9.98
C ALA A 134 8.81 -20.33 -11.46
N ALA A 135 7.63 -20.38 -12.09
CA ALA A 135 7.51 -20.73 -13.51
C ALA A 135 8.14 -19.65 -14.43
N THR A 136 8.08 -18.38 -14.05
CA THR A 136 8.70 -17.28 -14.79
C THR A 136 10.21 -17.36 -14.68
N ALA A 137 10.75 -17.52 -13.47
CA ALA A 137 12.19 -17.69 -13.24
C ALA A 137 12.75 -18.92 -14.01
N ALA A 138 12.03 -20.03 -14.03
CA ALA A 138 12.42 -21.22 -14.78
C ALA A 138 12.47 -20.95 -16.30
N ARG A 139 11.49 -20.20 -16.83
CA ARG A 139 11.48 -19.81 -18.26
C ARG A 139 12.64 -18.88 -18.60
N GLU A 140 12.96 -17.92 -17.73
CA GLU A 140 14.10 -17.02 -17.92
C GLU A 140 15.43 -17.78 -17.93
N ALA A 141 15.62 -18.69 -16.98
CA ALA A 141 16.81 -19.52 -16.94
C ALA A 141 16.96 -20.33 -18.24
N ALA A 142 15.89 -20.99 -18.70
CA ALA A 142 15.88 -21.76 -19.95
C ALA A 142 16.10 -20.86 -21.19
N THR A 143 15.57 -19.63 -21.21
CA THR A 143 15.77 -18.66 -22.29
C THR A 143 17.21 -18.15 -22.30
N SER A 144 17.78 -17.83 -21.17
CA SER A 144 19.17 -17.40 -21.02
C SER A 144 20.12 -18.49 -21.49
N GLU A 145 19.90 -19.76 -21.11
CA GLU A 145 20.69 -20.89 -21.56
C GLU A 145 20.62 -21.07 -23.08
N ARG A 146 19.40 -20.92 -23.67
CA ARG A 146 19.21 -20.99 -25.13
C ARG A 146 19.94 -19.86 -25.85
N ILE A 147 19.90 -18.62 -25.34
CA ILE A 147 20.60 -17.47 -25.93
C ILE A 147 22.11 -17.66 -25.87
N MET A 148 22.63 -18.16 -24.76
CA MET A 148 24.06 -18.42 -24.60
C MET A 148 24.59 -19.50 -25.56
N ASN A 149 23.69 -20.43 -25.97
CA ASN A 149 24.06 -21.59 -26.81
C ASN A 149 23.75 -21.39 -28.31
N THR A 150 23.24 -20.24 -28.74
CA THR A 150 22.91 -19.98 -30.15
C THR A 150 23.72 -18.82 -30.71
N GLU A 151 24.51 -19.06 -31.79
CA GLU A 151 25.27 -18.05 -32.56
C GLU A 151 24.36 -16.98 -33.22
N ASN A 152 23.06 -17.13 -33.17
CA ASN A 152 22.08 -16.22 -33.78
C ASN A 152 21.05 -15.68 -32.75
N ALA A 153 21.51 -15.05 -31.69
CA ALA A 153 20.70 -14.34 -30.73
C ALA A 153 20.04 -13.08 -31.35
N ARG A 154 19.08 -13.24 -32.27
CA ARG A 154 18.31 -12.14 -32.89
C ARG A 154 17.01 -11.77 -32.18
N SER A 155 16.61 -12.49 -31.16
CA SER A 155 15.44 -12.14 -30.35
C SER A 155 15.86 -12.00 -28.89
N VAL A 156 16.39 -10.84 -28.58
CA VAL A 156 16.37 -10.37 -27.18
C VAL A 156 14.92 -10.03 -26.91
N GLU A 157 14.26 -10.78 -26.03
CA GLU A 157 12.99 -10.31 -25.48
C GLU A 157 13.24 -8.93 -24.89
N ALA A 158 12.44 -7.95 -25.32
CA ALA A 158 12.73 -6.53 -25.12
C ALA A 158 12.76 -6.11 -23.64
N VAL A 159 12.27 -6.95 -22.74
CA VAL A 159 12.23 -6.67 -21.29
C VAL A 159 12.41 -7.99 -20.52
N ASN A 160 13.46 -8.07 -19.73
CA ASN A 160 13.64 -9.17 -18.78
C ASN A 160 12.62 -9.06 -17.65
N ASN A 161 12.02 -10.19 -17.26
CA ASN A 161 11.10 -10.22 -16.13
C ASN A 161 11.75 -9.80 -14.80
N PHE A 162 13.06 -9.77 -14.72
CA PHE A 162 13.83 -9.22 -13.60
C PHE A 162 13.39 -7.78 -13.23
N TRP A 163 12.97 -6.98 -14.21
CA TRP A 163 12.53 -5.61 -13.99
C TRP A 163 11.08 -5.51 -13.49
N PHE A 164 10.30 -6.60 -13.59
CA PHE A 164 8.94 -6.58 -13.13
C PHE A 164 8.85 -6.85 -11.63
N GLU A 165 8.31 -5.90 -10.90
CA GLU A 165 7.98 -6.05 -9.49
C GLU A 165 6.73 -6.95 -9.37
N SER A 166 6.97 -8.25 -9.22
CA SER A 166 5.88 -9.23 -9.27
C SER A 166 5.30 -9.57 -7.90
N ASP A 167 5.93 -9.18 -6.81
CA ASP A 167 5.84 -9.94 -5.57
C ASP A 167 5.11 -9.26 -4.40
N SER A 168 4.81 -7.96 -4.47
CA SER A 168 4.05 -7.33 -3.41
C SER A 168 2.55 -7.47 -3.63
N LEU A 169 1.92 -8.34 -2.88
CA LEU A 169 0.51 -8.15 -2.49
C LEU A 169 0.54 -7.22 -1.28
N GLY A 170 -0.25 -6.16 -1.33
CA GLY A 170 -0.62 -5.53 -0.09
C GLY A 170 -1.15 -6.62 0.84
N GLU A 171 -0.58 -6.74 2.02
CA GLU A 171 -0.90 -7.81 2.99
C GLU A 171 -2.34 -7.75 3.51
N ASN A 172 -3.10 -6.74 3.09
CA ASN A 172 -4.44 -6.47 3.60
C ASN A 172 -5.54 -7.41 3.08
N GLY A 173 -5.24 -8.30 2.13
CA GLY A 173 -6.21 -9.27 1.60
C GLY A 173 -7.45 -8.66 0.96
N ARG A 174 -7.41 -7.38 0.57
CA ARG A 174 -8.55 -6.71 -0.06
C ARG A 174 -8.82 -7.23 -1.47
N THR A 175 -10.09 -7.22 -1.85
CA THR A 175 -10.54 -7.60 -3.20
C THR A 175 -10.44 -6.47 -4.20
N SER A 176 -10.27 -5.22 -3.73
CA SER A 176 -10.06 -4.01 -4.53
C SER A 176 -9.28 -2.95 -3.77
N LEU A 177 -8.56 -2.07 -4.51
CA LEU A 177 -7.98 -0.85 -3.95
C LEU A 177 -9.05 0.22 -3.74
N VAL A 178 -10.10 0.28 -4.59
CA VAL A 178 -11.26 1.15 -4.36
C VAL A 178 -12.00 0.68 -3.11
N ILE A 179 -12.09 1.58 -2.11
CA ILE A 179 -12.79 1.34 -0.84
C ILE A 179 -14.11 2.11 -0.74
N TYR A 180 -14.26 3.13 -1.57
CA TYR A 180 -15.50 3.87 -1.75
C TYR A 180 -15.68 4.26 -3.23
N PRO A 181 -16.83 4.02 -3.82
CA PRO A 181 -18.05 3.39 -3.25
C PRO A 181 -17.80 1.99 -2.68
N ARG A 182 -18.67 1.55 -1.73
CA ARG A 182 -18.46 0.29 -0.97
C ARG A 182 -18.48 -0.98 -1.83
N ASN A 183 -19.11 -0.92 -3.01
CA ASN A 183 -19.05 -2.01 -4.00
C ASN A 183 -17.62 -2.21 -4.56
N GLY A 184 -16.66 -1.34 -4.21
CA GLY A 184 -15.28 -1.42 -4.66
C GLY A 184 -15.07 -1.08 -6.13
N ARG A 185 -15.98 -0.33 -6.76
CA ARG A 185 -15.95 0.06 -8.17
C ARG A 185 -16.12 1.56 -8.32
N PHE A 186 -15.75 2.08 -9.47
CA PHE A 186 -15.99 3.47 -9.78
C PHE A 186 -17.48 3.78 -9.80
N PRO A 187 -17.88 4.96 -9.34
CA PRO A 187 -19.26 5.41 -9.50
C PRO A 187 -19.58 5.65 -10.99
N ASP A 188 -20.86 5.78 -11.29
CA ASP A 188 -21.31 6.11 -12.63
C ASP A 188 -20.69 7.45 -13.09
N VAL A 189 -20.35 7.50 -14.37
CA VAL A 189 -19.87 8.74 -14.98
C VAL A 189 -21.03 9.71 -15.22
N VAL A 190 -20.72 10.99 -15.20
CA VAL A 190 -21.67 12.03 -15.57
C VAL A 190 -22.03 11.86 -17.05
N PRO A 191 -23.31 11.98 -17.43
CA PRO A 191 -23.73 11.89 -18.83
C PRO A 191 -22.96 12.87 -19.72
N GLY A 192 -22.39 12.36 -20.81
CA GLY A 192 -21.57 13.16 -21.73
C GLY A 192 -20.08 13.18 -21.42
N THR A 193 -19.65 12.54 -20.32
CA THR A 193 -18.23 12.40 -20.02
C THR A 193 -17.50 11.67 -21.14
N LEU A 194 -16.41 12.23 -21.62
CA LEU A 194 -15.54 11.58 -22.58
C LEU A 194 -14.77 10.44 -21.91
N ILE A 195 -14.90 9.24 -22.47
CA ILE A 195 -14.09 8.08 -22.07
C ILE A 195 -13.23 7.69 -23.26
N GLN A 196 -11.93 7.94 -23.15
CA GLN A 196 -10.97 7.49 -24.16
C GLN A 196 -10.52 6.07 -23.83
N ARG A 197 -10.41 5.24 -24.85
CA ARG A 197 -9.92 3.87 -24.73
C ARG A 197 -8.90 3.58 -25.81
N SER A 198 -7.79 2.93 -25.43
CA SER A 198 -6.89 2.28 -26.36
C SER A 198 -7.03 0.78 -26.17
N ASP A 199 -7.10 0.00 -27.24
CA ASP A 199 -6.90 -1.44 -27.13
C ASP A 199 -5.67 -1.90 -27.91
N ALA A 200 -5.21 -3.11 -27.60
CA ALA A 200 -4.10 -3.73 -28.30
C ALA A 200 -4.44 -4.09 -29.76
N ASN A 201 -5.70 -3.97 -30.16
CA ASN A 201 -6.26 -4.40 -31.44
C ASN A 201 -6.71 -3.22 -32.32
N GLY A 202 -6.40 -2.00 -31.92
CA GLY A 202 -6.70 -0.79 -32.72
C GLY A 202 -8.11 -0.27 -32.54
N VAL A 203 -8.48 0.06 -31.36
CA VAL A 203 -9.78 0.56 -31.01
C VAL A 203 -10.18 1.85 -31.63
N THR A 204 -11.38 1.82 -31.85
CA THR A 204 -12.42 2.84 -31.96
C THR A 204 -12.18 3.98 -30.98
N VAL A 205 -11.27 4.84 -31.34
CA VAL A 205 -11.27 6.17 -30.79
C VAL A 205 -12.10 7.01 -31.75
N ILE A 206 -13.00 7.80 -31.20
CA ILE A 206 -13.78 8.76 -31.97
C ILE A 206 -12.76 9.73 -32.56
N PRO A 207 -12.66 9.86 -33.88
CA PRO A 207 -11.78 10.84 -34.51
C PRO A 207 -12.05 12.24 -33.94
N GLY A 208 -11.03 12.88 -33.41
CA GLY A 208 -11.16 14.21 -32.80
C GLY A 208 -10.94 14.26 -31.29
N ASP A 209 -10.89 13.14 -30.59
CA ASP A 209 -10.68 13.08 -29.14
C ASP A 209 -9.19 13.24 -28.76
N ARG A 210 -8.58 14.28 -29.25
CA ARG A 210 -7.19 14.67 -28.94
C ARG A 210 -7.16 15.78 -27.90
N PRO A 211 -6.14 15.83 -27.03
CA PRO A 211 -5.05 14.87 -26.87
C PRO A 211 -5.49 13.60 -26.17
N VAL A 212 -4.71 12.52 -26.35
CA VAL A 212 -4.85 11.29 -25.56
C VAL A 212 -4.51 11.58 -24.11
N ARG A 213 -5.40 11.15 -23.18
CA ARG A 213 -5.28 11.37 -21.74
C ARG A 213 -4.92 10.12 -20.94
N PHE A 214 -4.88 8.92 -21.55
CA PHE A 214 -4.40 7.70 -20.93
C PHE A 214 -2.87 7.55 -21.03
N THR A 215 -2.28 6.70 -20.21
CA THR A 215 -0.81 6.65 -20.11
C THR A 215 -0.14 5.80 -21.19
N HIS A 216 -0.74 4.71 -21.66
CA HIS A 216 -0.07 3.74 -22.53
C HIS A 216 -0.92 3.38 -23.76
N GLY A 217 -0.27 3.30 -24.92
CA GLY A 217 -0.92 3.05 -26.21
C GLY A 217 -1.26 4.33 -26.94
N GLY A 218 -2.17 4.26 -27.92
CA GLY A 218 -2.55 5.40 -28.74
C GLY A 218 -3.85 5.16 -29.45
N ILE A 219 -4.34 6.23 -30.10
CA ILE A 219 -5.56 6.23 -30.90
C ILE A 219 -5.24 6.25 -32.39
N SER A 220 -4.08 6.76 -32.73
CA SER A 220 -3.54 6.91 -34.07
C SER A 220 -2.02 7.08 -34.00
N SER A 221 -1.40 7.38 -35.11
CA SER A 221 0.00 7.72 -35.26
C SER A 221 0.24 8.91 -36.21
N ASP A 222 -0.74 9.77 -36.37
CA ASP A 222 -0.62 10.97 -37.20
C ASP A 222 0.26 12.02 -36.54
N GLY A 223 0.08 12.18 -35.21
CA GLY A 223 0.85 13.11 -34.39
C GLY A 223 1.18 12.56 -33.01
N PRO A 224 2.05 13.25 -32.25
CA PRO A 224 2.38 12.84 -30.89
C PRO A 224 1.18 12.88 -29.94
N GLU A 225 0.19 13.75 -30.16
CA GLU A 225 -1.03 13.88 -29.36
C GLU A 225 -1.94 12.64 -29.46
N ASP A 226 -1.72 11.78 -30.44
CA ASP A 226 -2.42 10.51 -30.61
C ASP A 226 -1.86 9.40 -29.73
N ARG A 227 -0.71 9.63 -29.10
CA ARG A 227 0.03 8.64 -28.31
C ARG A 227 -0.13 8.90 -26.83
N GLY A 228 -0.05 7.81 -26.05
CA GLY A 228 -0.18 7.85 -24.61
C GLY A 228 0.83 8.77 -23.92
N LEU A 229 0.45 9.28 -22.77
CA LEU A 229 1.24 10.28 -22.05
C LEU A 229 2.62 9.74 -21.61
N SER A 230 2.73 8.46 -21.25
CA SER A 230 4.00 7.84 -20.89
C SER A 230 4.90 7.60 -22.10
N GLU A 231 4.35 7.31 -23.27
CA GLU A 231 5.12 7.21 -24.52
C GLU A 231 5.71 8.57 -24.93
N ARG A 232 5.07 9.65 -24.49
CA ARG A 232 5.51 11.04 -24.67
C ARG A 232 6.40 11.54 -23.53
N CYS A 233 6.68 10.71 -22.53
CA CYS A 233 7.43 11.05 -21.32
C CYS A 233 6.81 12.19 -20.49
N MET A 234 5.49 12.30 -20.45
CA MET A 234 4.79 13.41 -19.78
C MET A 234 4.19 13.00 -18.43
N VAL A 235 3.41 11.92 -18.39
CA VAL A 235 2.77 11.42 -17.18
C VAL A 235 2.83 9.90 -17.16
N PHE A 236 3.07 9.35 -15.98
CA PHE A 236 3.17 7.93 -15.72
C PHE A 236 2.14 7.51 -14.66
N ASN A 237 2.08 6.22 -14.36
CA ASN A 237 1.23 5.70 -13.29
C ASN A 237 1.66 6.14 -11.87
N SER A 238 2.86 6.69 -11.72
CA SER A 238 3.38 7.29 -10.48
C SER A 238 2.96 8.75 -10.25
N GLY A 239 2.30 9.39 -11.23
CA GLY A 239 1.75 10.73 -11.06
C GLY A 239 0.53 10.73 -10.14
N PRO A 240 0.13 11.88 -9.51
CA PRO A 240 -1.00 11.88 -8.62
C PRO A 240 -2.35 11.67 -9.36
N PRO A 241 -3.19 10.69 -8.91
CA PRO A 241 -2.90 9.69 -7.89
C PRO A 241 -1.91 8.64 -8.37
N MET A 242 -1.17 8.04 -7.42
CA MET A 242 -0.23 6.97 -7.71
C MET A 242 -0.95 5.64 -7.89
N PHE A 243 -0.52 4.86 -8.89
CA PHE A 243 -0.99 3.50 -9.13
C PHE A 243 0.19 2.58 -9.37
N SER A 244 0.10 1.36 -8.86
CA SER A 244 1.11 0.35 -9.11
C SER A 244 1.21 0.03 -10.60
N GLY A 245 2.42 0.15 -11.14
CA GLY A 245 2.80 -0.28 -12.48
C GLY A 245 3.49 -1.64 -12.48
N PRO A 246 4.03 -2.04 -13.63
CA PRO A 246 4.78 -3.27 -13.74
C PRO A 246 6.18 -3.20 -13.09
N TYR A 247 6.76 -2.02 -12.95
CA TYR A 247 8.11 -1.75 -12.43
C TYR A 247 8.24 -0.31 -11.97
N ASN A 248 9.33 0.02 -11.25
CA ASN A 248 9.65 1.36 -10.72
C ASN A 248 8.51 1.94 -9.85
N ASN A 249 7.95 1.13 -8.94
CA ASN A 249 6.90 1.54 -8.03
C ASN A 249 7.49 2.11 -6.73
N ASN A 250 8.52 2.90 -6.83
CA ASN A 250 9.16 3.53 -5.69
C ASN A 250 8.98 5.04 -5.75
N LEU A 251 8.93 5.63 -4.59
CA LEU A 251 9.03 7.07 -4.41
C LEU A 251 9.97 7.36 -3.25
N GLN A 252 10.61 8.52 -3.29
CA GLN A 252 11.39 9.03 -2.17
C GLN A 252 10.72 10.28 -1.60
N ILE A 253 10.53 10.28 -0.28
CA ILE A 253 10.05 11.43 0.44
C ILE A 253 11.23 12.13 1.10
N PHE A 254 11.37 13.42 0.77
CA PHE A 254 12.23 14.36 1.50
C PHE A 254 11.33 15.25 2.32
N GLN A 255 11.74 15.57 3.53
CA GLN A 255 10.96 16.41 4.44
C GLN A 255 11.88 17.35 5.19
N ASN A 256 11.49 18.61 5.22
CA ASN A 256 12.02 19.60 6.13
C ASN A 256 10.85 20.23 6.91
N ARG A 257 11.13 21.30 7.65
CA ARG A 257 10.12 21.97 8.48
C ARG A 257 8.91 22.47 7.68
N ASP A 258 9.15 22.97 6.47
CA ASP A 258 8.20 23.79 5.73
C ASP A 258 7.70 23.10 4.45
N HIS A 259 8.34 22.02 4.02
CA HIS A 259 8.03 21.32 2.78
C HIS A 259 8.19 19.81 2.90
N VAL A 260 7.36 19.11 2.17
CA VAL A 260 7.57 17.71 1.76
C VAL A 260 7.80 17.68 0.26
N VAL A 261 8.79 16.90 -0.20
CA VAL A 261 9.00 16.63 -1.63
C VAL A 261 8.78 15.16 -1.87
N ILE A 262 7.87 14.85 -2.79
CA ILE A 262 7.57 13.48 -3.23
C ILE A 262 8.20 13.31 -4.61
N LEU A 263 9.31 12.55 -4.64
CA LEU A 263 10.04 12.24 -5.87
C LEU A 263 9.68 10.82 -6.30
N THR A 264 9.02 10.66 -7.44
CA THR A 264 8.67 9.35 -7.97
C THR A 264 9.79 8.80 -8.86
N GLU A 265 10.06 7.49 -8.77
CA GLU A 265 11.08 6.84 -9.59
C GLU A 265 10.67 6.79 -11.07
N MET A 266 9.44 6.35 -11.34
CA MET A 266 8.88 6.34 -12.69
C MET A 266 8.59 7.78 -13.16
N GLY A 267 9.29 8.20 -14.22
CA GLY A 267 9.17 9.55 -14.78
C GLY A 267 10.02 10.60 -14.08
N PHE A 268 10.57 10.30 -12.92
CA PHE A 268 11.46 11.17 -12.13
C PHE A 268 10.85 12.56 -11.87
N ASP A 269 9.56 12.58 -11.53
CA ASP A 269 8.80 13.81 -11.22
C ASP A 269 8.91 14.13 -9.73
N ALA A 270 9.23 15.38 -9.41
CA ALA A 270 9.38 15.91 -8.07
C ALA A 270 8.24 16.86 -7.73
N ARG A 271 7.34 16.42 -6.88
CA ARG A 271 6.22 17.23 -6.40
C ARG A 271 6.58 17.90 -5.08
N ILE A 272 6.72 19.22 -5.11
CA ILE A 272 7.03 20.04 -3.94
C ILE A 272 5.73 20.46 -3.27
N VAL A 273 5.56 20.10 -2.01
CA VAL A 273 4.36 20.30 -1.21
C VAL A 273 4.70 21.24 -0.05
N PRO A 274 4.35 22.53 -0.10
CA PRO A 274 4.44 23.43 1.05
C PRO A 274 3.53 22.93 2.18
N LEU A 275 4.03 22.94 3.42
CA LEU A 275 3.31 22.52 4.63
C LEU A 275 2.54 23.64 5.32
N GLU A 276 2.60 24.83 4.78
CA GLU A 276 1.80 25.94 5.23
C GLU A 276 0.44 25.96 4.53
N LYS A 277 -0.60 26.37 5.26
CA LYS A 277 -1.95 26.59 4.67
C LYS A 277 -1.94 27.86 3.82
N THR A 278 -1.17 27.83 2.73
CA THR A 278 -1.17 28.88 1.72
C THR A 278 -2.27 28.61 0.68
N GLU A 279 -2.75 29.66 0.06
CA GLU A 279 -3.68 29.52 -1.06
C GLU A 279 -3.00 28.81 -2.24
N HIS A 280 -3.80 28.10 -3.01
CA HIS A 280 -3.35 27.55 -4.28
C HIS A 280 -3.02 28.70 -5.26
N VAL A 281 -2.17 28.42 -6.23
CA VAL A 281 -1.90 29.38 -7.32
C VAL A 281 -3.19 29.70 -8.08
N ASP A 282 -3.20 30.81 -8.84
CA ASP A 282 -4.35 31.18 -9.65
C ASP A 282 -4.81 30.03 -10.53
N SER A 283 -6.13 29.81 -10.63
CA SER A 283 -6.73 28.71 -11.36
C SER A 283 -6.44 28.71 -12.87
N ALA A 284 -5.98 29.83 -13.43
CA ALA A 284 -5.49 29.93 -14.79
C ALA A 284 -4.13 29.22 -14.99
N ILE A 285 -3.38 29.00 -13.90
CA ILE A 285 -2.11 28.26 -13.92
C ILE A 285 -2.42 26.80 -13.70
N THR A 286 -2.26 25.98 -14.74
CA THR A 286 -2.50 24.53 -14.67
C THR A 286 -1.21 23.75 -14.84
N LEU A 287 -1.06 22.67 -14.07
CA LEU A 287 0.14 21.86 -13.98
C LEU A 287 -0.18 20.38 -14.26
N TRP A 288 0.81 19.61 -14.71
CA TRP A 288 0.65 18.19 -14.97
C TRP A 288 0.37 17.39 -13.69
N SER A 289 1.08 17.70 -12.61
CA SER A 289 0.91 17.04 -11.29
C SER A 289 0.03 17.88 -10.34
N GLY A 290 -0.61 18.95 -10.84
CA GLY A 290 -1.40 19.88 -10.04
C GLY A 290 -0.55 20.76 -9.13
N ASP A 291 -1.21 21.73 -8.49
CA ASP A 291 -0.65 22.56 -7.42
C ASP A 291 -1.02 21.93 -6.08
N SER A 292 -0.03 21.57 -5.26
CA SER A 292 -0.20 20.81 -4.02
C SER A 292 0.03 21.66 -2.79
N ARG A 293 -0.77 21.43 -1.74
CA ARG A 293 -0.63 22.00 -0.40
C ARG A 293 -0.74 20.90 0.63
N GLY A 294 0.13 20.91 1.65
CA GLY A 294 0.17 19.87 2.66
C GLY A 294 -0.05 20.40 4.07
N TYR A 295 -0.52 19.53 4.94
CA TYR A 295 -0.62 19.77 6.38
C TYR A 295 -0.70 18.45 7.13
N PHE A 296 -0.49 18.49 8.45
CA PHE A 296 -0.61 17.30 9.29
C PHE A 296 -1.95 17.28 10.03
N GLU A 297 -2.60 16.11 10.03
CA GLU A 297 -3.72 15.74 10.90
C GLU A 297 -3.25 14.61 11.83
N GLY A 298 -2.82 14.95 13.03
CA GLY A 298 -2.18 13.97 13.92
C GLY A 298 -0.91 13.41 13.30
N SER A 299 -0.87 12.09 13.07
CA SER A 299 0.25 11.42 12.42
C SER A 299 0.13 11.32 10.88
N THR A 300 -0.97 11.78 10.31
CA THR A 300 -1.23 11.71 8.87
C THR A 300 -0.76 12.97 8.16
N LEU A 301 0.04 12.80 7.10
CA LEU A 301 0.30 13.87 6.14
C LEU A 301 -0.86 13.91 5.14
N VAL A 302 -1.52 15.07 5.05
CA VAL A 302 -2.59 15.32 4.07
C VAL A 302 -2.05 16.22 2.98
N VAL A 303 -2.25 15.85 1.72
CA VAL A 303 -1.86 16.65 0.55
C VAL A 303 -3.09 16.91 -0.31
N GLU A 304 -3.46 18.16 -0.45
CA GLU A 304 -4.54 18.59 -1.35
C GLU A 304 -3.92 19.13 -2.65
N SER A 305 -4.42 18.65 -3.80
CA SER A 305 -3.92 19.04 -5.12
C SER A 305 -5.07 19.46 -6.05
N ARG A 306 -4.88 20.58 -6.71
CA ARG A 306 -5.81 21.22 -7.66
C ARG A 306 -5.07 21.71 -8.90
N ASN A 307 -5.75 22.44 -9.76
CA ASN A 307 -5.17 23.12 -10.92
C ASN A 307 -4.42 22.17 -11.86
N PHE A 308 -5.00 21.01 -12.11
CA PHE A 308 -4.49 20.07 -13.10
C PHE A 308 -4.78 20.59 -14.52
N THR A 309 -3.91 20.24 -15.47
CA THR A 309 -4.18 20.49 -16.89
C THR A 309 -5.38 19.65 -17.39
N ASP A 310 -6.10 20.17 -18.39
CA ASP A 310 -7.16 19.42 -19.08
C ASP A 310 -6.62 18.30 -19.97
N SER A 311 -5.31 18.27 -20.20
CA SER A 311 -4.63 17.30 -21.04
C SER A 311 -4.35 15.96 -20.36
N ILE A 312 -4.74 15.79 -19.09
CA ILE A 312 -4.76 14.51 -18.37
C ILE A 312 -6.19 14.13 -17.98
N ALA A 313 -6.41 12.82 -17.75
CA ALA A 313 -7.71 12.33 -17.33
C ALA A 313 -8.01 12.70 -15.87
N SER A 314 -9.28 12.74 -15.50
CA SER A 314 -9.71 12.72 -14.10
C SER A 314 -9.11 11.51 -13.37
N ILE A 315 -9.30 10.33 -13.95
CA ILE A 315 -8.54 9.13 -13.62
C ILE A 315 -8.14 8.45 -14.94
N GLY A 316 -6.84 8.19 -15.09
CA GLY A 316 -6.27 7.53 -16.26
C GLY A 316 -5.53 6.27 -15.86
N MET A 317 -5.89 5.16 -16.50
CA MET A 317 -5.19 3.90 -16.40
C MET A 317 -4.45 3.62 -17.71
N ARG A 318 -3.76 2.49 -17.78
CA ARG A 318 -2.89 2.15 -18.92
C ARG A 318 -3.54 2.44 -20.29
N GLN A 319 -4.80 2.07 -20.49
CA GLN A 319 -5.49 2.12 -21.78
C GLN A 319 -6.87 2.76 -21.70
N VAL A 320 -7.23 3.34 -20.57
CA VAL A 320 -8.52 3.98 -20.34
C VAL A 320 -8.32 5.31 -19.64
N ALA A 321 -9.01 6.35 -20.09
CA ALA A 321 -9.03 7.66 -19.47
C ALA A 321 -10.49 8.12 -19.33
N TYR A 322 -10.86 8.51 -18.11
CA TYR A 322 -12.17 9.05 -17.80
C TYR A 322 -12.07 10.57 -17.67
N GLY A 323 -12.83 11.29 -18.47
CA GLY A 323 -12.97 12.74 -18.41
C GLY A 323 -11.65 13.52 -18.51
N SER A 324 -11.60 14.63 -17.81
CA SER A 324 -10.45 15.54 -17.71
C SER A 324 -10.20 15.92 -16.26
N ALA A 325 -8.93 16.05 -15.87
CA ALA A 325 -8.57 16.45 -14.51
C ALA A 325 -8.72 17.96 -14.21
N LYS A 326 -9.22 18.75 -15.16
CA LYS A 326 -9.28 20.22 -15.06
C LYS A 326 -9.93 20.71 -13.76
N ASN A 327 -11.04 20.10 -13.36
CA ASN A 327 -11.79 20.45 -12.15
C ASN A 327 -11.65 19.43 -11.03
N ARG A 328 -10.67 18.50 -11.15
CA ARG A 328 -10.40 17.48 -10.16
C ARG A 328 -9.78 18.08 -8.90
N LEU A 329 -10.36 17.72 -7.75
CA LEU A 329 -9.73 17.83 -6.44
C LEU A 329 -9.20 16.46 -6.04
N LEU A 330 -7.94 16.39 -5.68
CA LEU A 330 -7.29 15.21 -5.14
C LEU A 330 -6.86 15.47 -3.71
N ILE A 331 -7.28 14.59 -2.78
CA ILE A 331 -6.85 14.62 -1.38
C ILE A 331 -6.12 13.32 -1.10
N GLU A 332 -4.85 13.40 -0.84
CA GLU A 332 -3.97 12.28 -0.57
C GLU A 332 -3.62 12.27 0.92
N ARG A 333 -3.68 11.11 1.54
CA ARG A 333 -3.42 10.91 2.97
C ARG A 333 -2.36 9.82 3.12
N PHE A 334 -1.26 10.18 3.73
CA PHE A 334 -0.18 9.26 4.06
C PHE A 334 -0.24 9.01 5.58
N THR A 335 -0.67 7.82 5.98
CA THR A 335 -0.88 7.48 7.38
C THR A 335 0.05 6.34 7.78
N PRO A 336 1.04 6.58 8.66
CA PRO A 336 1.88 5.50 9.18
C PRO A 336 1.03 4.49 9.98
N THR A 337 1.16 3.20 9.65
CA THR A 337 0.38 2.12 10.28
C THR A 337 1.24 1.21 11.16
N ALA A 338 2.52 1.07 10.82
CA ALA A 338 3.53 0.37 11.59
C ALA A 338 4.93 0.91 11.23
N GLU A 339 5.97 0.42 11.92
CA GLU A 339 7.35 0.73 11.53
C GLU A 339 7.60 0.29 10.08
N GLY A 340 8.05 1.22 9.24
CA GLY A 340 8.28 0.97 7.83
C GLY A 340 7.03 0.68 6.99
N SER A 341 5.84 0.99 7.49
CA SER A 341 4.58 0.78 6.78
C SER A 341 3.69 2.00 6.86
N LEU A 342 3.04 2.35 5.76
CA LEU A 342 2.02 3.39 5.72
C LEU A 342 0.89 3.02 4.76
N ASP A 343 -0.27 3.57 5.02
CA ASP A 343 -1.40 3.58 4.09
C ASP A 343 -1.41 4.88 3.29
N TYR A 344 -1.47 4.75 1.97
CA TYR A 344 -1.73 5.83 1.04
C TYR A 344 -3.21 5.78 0.63
N GLU A 345 -3.99 6.70 1.17
CA GLU A 345 -5.40 6.87 0.82
C GLU A 345 -5.56 8.08 -0.09
N VAL A 346 -6.31 7.91 -1.16
CA VAL A 346 -6.63 8.96 -2.11
C VAL A 346 -8.13 9.14 -2.21
N THR A 347 -8.60 10.36 -1.99
CA THR A 347 -9.95 10.78 -2.33
C THR A 347 -9.90 11.63 -3.60
N LEU A 348 -10.54 11.14 -4.66
CA LEU A 348 -10.71 11.84 -5.91
C LEU A 348 -12.14 12.38 -5.99
N ILE A 349 -12.27 13.69 -6.18
CA ILE A 349 -13.54 14.40 -6.36
C ILE A 349 -13.48 15.14 -7.69
N ASP A 350 -14.32 14.73 -8.64
CA ASP A 350 -14.44 15.37 -9.95
C ASP A 350 -15.89 15.29 -10.42
N PRO A 351 -16.69 16.32 -10.13
CA PRO A 351 -18.11 16.35 -10.45
C PRO A 351 -18.41 16.48 -11.95
N ASP A 352 -17.41 16.79 -12.76
CA ASP A 352 -17.57 16.81 -14.24
C ASP A 352 -17.41 15.41 -14.83
N THR A 353 -16.76 14.51 -14.11
CA THR A 353 -16.48 13.15 -14.60
C THR A 353 -17.32 12.09 -13.90
N PHE A 354 -17.48 12.16 -12.58
CA PHE A 354 -18.14 11.13 -11.78
C PHE A 354 -19.30 11.70 -10.95
N GLN A 355 -20.34 10.89 -10.78
CA GLN A 355 -21.51 11.27 -9.97
C GLN A 355 -21.23 11.27 -8.46
N ASP A 356 -20.16 10.62 -8.02
CA ASP A 356 -19.71 10.58 -6.62
C ASP A 356 -18.17 10.53 -6.57
N ARG A 357 -17.60 10.73 -5.38
CA ARG A 357 -16.16 10.62 -5.15
C ARG A 357 -15.68 9.17 -5.23
N ILE A 358 -14.40 9.01 -5.47
CA ILE A 358 -13.71 7.72 -5.40
C ILE A 358 -12.71 7.78 -4.26
N VAL A 359 -12.67 6.75 -3.40
CA VAL A 359 -11.60 6.59 -2.41
C VAL A 359 -10.83 5.32 -2.69
N ILE A 360 -9.52 5.44 -2.79
CA ILE A 360 -8.58 4.36 -3.09
C ILE A 360 -7.62 4.23 -1.92
N LEU A 361 -7.35 3.01 -1.47
CA LEU A 361 -6.40 2.72 -0.40
C LEU A 361 -5.33 1.76 -0.91
N MET A 362 -4.07 2.17 -0.78
CA MET A 362 -2.91 1.38 -1.20
C MET A 362 -1.85 1.40 -0.10
N PRO A 363 -1.49 0.24 0.47
CA PRO A 363 -0.40 0.17 1.43
C PRO A 363 0.95 0.40 0.75
N MET A 364 1.87 1.03 1.46
CA MET A 364 3.25 1.24 1.06
C MET A 364 4.20 0.69 2.12
N THR A 365 5.35 0.21 1.68
CA THR A 365 6.41 -0.31 2.56
C THR A 365 7.68 0.48 2.36
N GLN A 366 8.36 0.83 3.44
CA GLN A 366 9.67 1.46 3.39
C GLN A 366 10.71 0.43 2.93
N VAL A 367 11.62 0.85 2.06
CA VAL A 367 12.68 0.01 1.51
C VAL A 367 14.03 0.70 1.65
N ASP A 368 15.07 -0.10 1.92
CA ASP A 368 16.45 0.39 2.01
C ASP A 368 17.15 0.25 0.64
N GLN A 369 16.73 1.09 -0.29
CA GLN A 369 17.33 1.16 -1.62
C GLN A 369 17.36 2.60 -2.13
N GLN A 370 18.16 2.85 -3.15
CA GLN A 370 18.17 4.13 -3.87
C GLN A 370 17.20 4.08 -5.03
N LEU A 371 16.63 5.23 -5.39
CA LEU A 371 15.90 5.37 -6.65
C LEU A 371 16.89 5.33 -7.81
N PHE A 372 16.47 4.67 -8.90
CA PHE A 372 17.19 4.70 -10.15
C PHE A 372 16.64 5.81 -11.06
N GLU A 373 17.49 6.41 -11.84
CA GLU A 373 17.05 7.36 -12.86
C GLU A 373 16.19 6.68 -13.92
N TYR A 374 14.98 7.19 -14.13
CA TYR A 374 14.13 6.81 -15.24
C TYR A 374 14.31 7.81 -16.40
N ALA A 375 15.34 7.59 -17.21
CA ALA A 375 15.76 8.49 -18.30
C ALA A 375 14.86 8.35 -19.54
N CYS A 376 13.56 8.65 -19.42
CA CYS A 376 12.58 8.45 -20.47
C CYS A 376 12.92 9.13 -21.80
N HIS A 377 13.53 10.31 -21.75
CA HIS A 377 13.92 11.06 -22.95
C HIS A 377 15.23 10.56 -23.57
N ALA A 378 16.13 9.96 -22.78
CA ALA A 378 17.41 9.53 -23.25
C ALA A 378 17.28 8.32 -24.19
N GLY A 379 17.58 8.54 -25.47
CA GLY A 379 17.48 7.48 -26.49
C GLY A 379 16.05 7.02 -26.82
N ASN A 380 15.01 7.80 -26.47
CA ASN A 380 13.64 7.49 -26.83
C ASN A 380 13.41 7.70 -28.33
N TYR A 381 13.76 6.71 -29.12
CA TYR A 381 13.46 6.67 -30.55
C TYR A 381 12.09 6.06 -30.87
N ALA A 382 11.41 5.48 -29.87
CA ALA A 382 10.17 4.73 -30.07
C ALA A 382 9.07 5.63 -30.67
N LEU A 383 8.77 6.76 -30.05
CA LEU A 383 7.76 7.70 -30.53
C LEU A 383 8.06 8.17 -31.97
N ARG A 384 9.29 8.59 -32.21
CA ARG A 384 9.71 9.02 -33.55
C ARG A 384 9.56 7.91 -34.61
N ASN A 385 9.92 6.67 -34.24
CA ASN A 385 9.85 5.53 -35.16
C ASN A 385 8.40 5.12 -35.44
N ILE A 386 7.50 5.16 -34.44
CA ILE A 386 6.08 4.91 -34.61
C ILE A 386 5.48 5.90 -35.61
N LEU A 387 5.69 7.20 -35.42
CA LEU A 387 5.17 8.24 -36.31
C LEU A 387 5.76 8.18 -37.72
N ARG A 388 7.05 7.83 -37.86
CA ARG A 388 7.70 7.65 -39.18
C ARG A 388 7.20 6.40 -39.88
N GLY A 389 7.05 5.30 -39.14
CA GLY A 389 6.53 4.05 -39.68
C GLY A 389 5.14 4.22 -40.24
N ALA A 390 4.22 4.85 -39.53
CA ALA A 390 2.89 5.14 -39.96
C ALA A 390 2.88 5.93 -41.29
N ARG A 391 3.65 7.00 -41.39
CA ARG A 391 3.78 7.82 -42.62
C ARG A 391 4.36 7.04 -43.79
N SER A 392 5.24 6.07 -43.56
CA SER A 392 5.88 5.28 -44.62
C SER A 392 4.94 4.24 -45.23
N ILE A 393 3.92 3.80 -44.50
CA ILE A 393 2.90 2.84 -44.98
C ILE A 393 1.59 3.51 -45.40
N GLY A 394 1.55 4.85 -45.41
CA GLY A 394 0.40 5.62 -45.91
C GLY A 394 -0.85 5.54 -45.01
N ILE A 395 -0.68 5.28 -43.71
CA ILE A 395 -1.75 5.31 -42.71
C ILE A 395 -1.76 6.67 -42.03
#